data_052a05a5b0179ca53a915449006a5ee7
#
_entry.id   052a05a5b0179ca53a915449006a5ee7
#
_cell.length_a   1.000
_cell.length_b   1.000
_cell.length_c   1.000
_cell.angle_alpha   90.00
_cell.angle_beta   90.00
_cell.angle_gamma   90.00
#
_symmetry.space_group_name_H-M   'P 1'
#
loop_
_entity.id
_entity.type
_entity.pdbx_description
1 polymer ?
#
loop_
_entity_poly.entity_id
_entity_poly.type
_entity_poly.pdbx_seq_one_letter_code
_entity_poly.pdbx_strand_id
1 'polypeptide(L)'
;MTYLEQLEEVEHYSEAGSFRRYKEVSKDLDYIISTRHPLHVQQHLLNIPNKVKEVAVGETKVSLELEYDDETIGVDFRLVEPEAFYHTLQHFTGSKDHNIRIRQLAKAQNEKVSEYGIEQQDGTLLQFQSEAEIYQHFGRHWIAPAMREDGSEFDRDLNSIITLDDIKGDLHMHTTYSDGAFSIREMIEANIKKGYEYMVITDHSKSLKVAHGLQVERLLRQNEEIKNLNEEYTEIDIYSGTEMDILPDGSLDYEDDILSQLDYVIAAIHQSFNQSEEEIMKRLEHACRNPYVRHIAHPTGRIIERREGYQPNIEQLMQLAEETQTVMEINANPKRLDLNAATVKKYPNIKLTINTDAHHVDHLDFMKYGVATAQKGFVNKDRVINTMTRDAFKNFIN
;
A
#
# COMPACT_ATOMS: atom_id res chain seq x y z
N MET A 1 -1.06 -16.76 10.18
CA MET A 1 -1.98 -17.29 9.14
C MET A 1 -1.72 -18.75 8.88
N THR A 2 -0.52 -19.19 8.58
CA THR A 2 -0.15 -20.61 8.37
C THR A 2 -0.65 -21.59 9.47
N TYR A 3 -0.84 -21.11 10.71
CA TYR A 3 -1.37 -21.93 11.78
C TYR A 3 -2.85 -22.28 11.60
N LEU A 4 -3.69 -21.32 11.20
CA LEU A 4 -5.12 -21.54 10.96
C LEU A 4 -5.38 -22.39 9.71
N GLU A 5 -4.52 -22.29 8.70
CA GLU A 5 -4.60 -23.10 7.46
C GLU A 5 -4.41 -24.60 7.70
N GLN A 6 -3.79 -24.97 8.80
CA GLN A 6 -3.53 -26.36 9.16
C GLN A 6 -4.67 -27.02 9.95
N LEU A 7 -5.70 -26.23 10.33
CA LEU A 7 -6.84 -26.73 11.13
C LEU A 7 -7.97 -27.16 10.21
N GLU A 8 -8.23 -28.47 10.10
CA GLU A 8 -9.29 -29.05 9.27
C GLU A 8 -10.70 -28.55 9.65
N GLU A 9 -10.90 -28.12 10.91
CA GLU A 9 -12.16 -27.61 11.41
C GLU A 9 -12.44 -26.14 11.06
N VAL A 10 -11.48 -25.45 10.44
CA VAL A 10 -11.62 -24.06 9.97
C VAL A 10 -12.07 -24.07 8.53
N GLU A 11 -13.31 -23.65 8.25
CA GLU A 11 -13.85 -23.56 6.88
C GLU A 11 -13.39 -22.29 6.17
N HIS A 12 -13.46 -21.14 6.88
CA HIS A 12 -12.98 -19.83 6.39
C HIS A 12 -12.35 -19.06 7.54
N TYR A 13 -11.38 -18.20 7.24
CA TYR A 13 -10.88 -17.20 8.16
C TYR A 13 -10.45 -15.93 7.41
N SER A 14 -10.47 -14.79 8.11
CA SER A 14 -10.00 -13.52 7.57
C SER A 14 -9.62 -12.58 8.70
N GLU A 15 -8.66 -11.70 8.41
CA GLU A 15 -8.48 -10.49 9.20
C GLU A 15 -9.76 -9.64 9.16
N ALA A 16 -9.96 -8.84 10.20
CA ALA A 16 -11.04 -7.88 10.32
C ALA A 16 -10.51 -6.55 10.92
N GLY A 17 -11.39 -5.73 11.45
CA GLY A 17 -11.05 -4.54 12.20
C GLY A 17 -10.25 -3.49 11.40
N SER A 18 -9.45 -2.74 12.15
CA SER A 18 -8.62 -1.67 11.60
C SER A 18 -7.50 -2.19 10.69
N PHE A 19 -6.98 -3.36 10.96
CA PHE A 19 -5.92 -4.01 10.17
C PHE A 19 -6.42 -4.35 8.76
N ARG A 20 -7.58 -4.97 8.62
CA ARG A 20 -8.20 -5.26 7.31
C ARG A 20 -8.51 -4.00 6.51
N ARG A 21 -8.80 -2.88 7.21
CA ARG A 21 -8.98 -1.58 6.58
C ARG A 21 -7.67 -0.85 6.26
N TYR A 22 -6.52 -1.49 6.45
CA TYR A 22 -5.20 -0.90 6.22
C TYR A 22 -5.00 0.43 6.97
N LYS A 23 -5.38 0.50 8.25
CA LYS A 23 -5.00 1.63 9.11
C LYS A 23 -3.47 1.67 9.24
N GLU A 24 -2.88 2.86 9.23
CA GLU A 24 -1.43 3.03 9.37
C GLU A 24 -0.89 2.38 10.67
N VAL A 25 -1.68 2.43 11.74
CA VAL A 25 -1.40 1.77 13.02
C VAL A 25 -2.64 1.03 13.49
N SER A 26 -2.49 -0.21 13.89
CA SER A 26 -3.52 -1.04 14.53
C SER A 26 -3.03 -1.47 15.90
N LYS A 27 -3.85 -1.26 16.94
CA LYS A 27 -3.51 -1.65 18.31
C LYS A 27 -3.66 -3.15 18.54
N ASP A 28 -4.68 -3.73 17.90
CA ASP A 28 -5.06 -5.12 18.03
C ASP A 28 -5.31 -5.72 16.66
N LEU A 29 -5.17 -7.02 16.53
CA LEU A 29 -5.55 -7.77 15.35
C LEU A 29 -6.88 -8.48 15.60
N ASP A 30 -7.84 -8.30 14.74
CA ASP A 30 -9.12 -9.02 14.77
C ASP A 30 -9.14 -10.10 13.68
N TYR A 31 -9.54 -11.33 14.05
CA TYR A 31 -9.76 -12.43 13.12
C TYR A 31 -11.18 -12.98 13.27
N ILE A 32 -11.81 -13.24 12.14
CA ILE A 32 -13.07 -13.99 12.06
C ILE A 32 -12.74 -15.38 11.53
N ILE A 33 -13.21 -16.40 12.22
CA ILE A 33 -12.98 -17.81 11.91
C ILE A 33 -14.33 -18.51 11.85
N SER A 34 -14.65 -19.15 10.74
CA SER A 34 -15.84 -19.97 10.63
C SER A 34 -15.54 -21.43 10.93
N THR A 35 -16.35 -22.02 11.78
CA THR A 35 -16.20 -23.41 12.20
C THR A 35 -17.50 -23.95 12.77
N ARG A 36 -17.77 -25.25 12.53
CA ARG A 36 -18.84 -26.00 13.21
C ARG A 36 -18.34 -26.66 14.51
N HIS A 37 -17.04 -26.52 14.83
CA HIS A 37 -16.38 -27.13 15.98
C HIS A 37 -15.66 -26.08 16.86
N PRO A 38 -16.36 -25.05 17.39
CA PRO A 38 -15.74 -23.91 18.04
C PRO A 38 -14.85 -24.30 19.24
N LEU A 39 -15.23 -25.31 20.02
CA LEU A 39 -14.42 -25.76 21.16
C LEU A 39 -13.08 -26.39 20.73
N HIS A 40 -13.03 -27.11 19.61
CA HIS A 40 -11.79 -27.65 19.05
C HIS A 40 -10.87 -26.55 18.57
N VAL A 41 -11.39 -25.62 17.76
CA VAL A 41 -10.61 -24.45 17.28
C VAL A 41 -10.13 -23.62 18.45
N GLN A 42 -10.96 -23.38 19.47
CA GLN A 42 -10.57 -22.69 20.69
C GLN A 42 -9.37 -23.35 21.38
N GLN A 43 -9.39 -24.69 21.53
CA GLN A 43 -8.26 -25.42 22.11
C GLN A 43 -6.97 -25.25 21.33
N HIS A 44 -7.05 -25.24 19.97
CA HIS A 44 -5.89 -24.97 19.12
C HIS A 44 -5.38 -23.55 19.31
N LEU A 45 -6.25 -22.54 19.32
CA LEU A 45 -5.87 -21.15 19.56
C LEU A 45 -5.17 -20.94 20.91
N LEU A 46 -5.66 -21.63 21.96
CA LEU A 46 -5.04 -21.59 23.31
C LEU A 46 -3.65 -22.24 23.34
N ASN A 47 -3.27 -23.00 22.33
CA ASN A 47 -1.96 -23.65 22.21
C ASN A 47 -1.06 -23.04 21.14
N ILE A 48 -1.35 -21.82 20.65
CA ILE A 48 -0.46 -21.10 19.72
C ILE A 48 0.93 -20.93 20.33
N PRO A 49 2.02 -21.28 19.60
CA PRO A 49 3.37 -21.38 20.17
C PRO A 49 3.91 -20.11 20.80
N ASN A 50 3.57 -18.94 20.27
CA ASN A 50 4.06 -17.63 20.75
C ASN A 50 3.05 -16.89 21.62
N LYS A 51 2.12 -17.63 22.25
CA LYS A 51 1.18 -17.06 23.22
C LYS A 51 1.91 -16.60 24.49
N VAL A 52 1.75 -15.33 24.83
CA VAL A 52 2.25 -14.74 26.09
C VAL A 52 1.18 -14.83 27.17
N LYS A 53 -0.09 -14.53 26.82
CA LYS A 53 -1.17 -14.43 27.79
C LYS A 53 -2.54 -14.73 27.18
N GLU A 54 -3.41 -15.33 28.01
CA GLU A 54 -4.84 -15.42 27.75
C GLU A 54 -5.53 -14.21 28.39
N VAL A 55 -6.15 -13.37 27.57
CA VAL A 55 -6.83 -12.15 28.03
C VAL A 55 -8.30 -12.46 28.36
N ALA A 56 -8.99 -13.17 27.46
CA ALA A 56 -10.36 -13.62 27.65
C ALA A 56 -10.63 -14.87 26.80
N VAL A 57 -11.38 -15.80 27.36
CA VAL A 57 -11.78 -17.06 26.71
C VAL A 57 -13.28 -17.24 26.92
N GLY A 58 -14.06 -17.12 25.85
CA GLY A 58 -15.50 -17.34 25.81
C GLY A 58 -15.88 -18.33 24.71
N GLU A 59 -17.14 -18.72 24.65
CA GLU A 59 -17.62 -19.72 23.66
C GLU A 59 -17.37 -19.33 22.22
N THR A 60 -17.50 -18.04 21.90
CA THR A 60 -17.41 -17.49 20.53
C THR A 60 -16.28 -16.47 20.35
N LYS A 61 -15.49 -16.22 21.41
CA LYS A 61 -14.39 -15.25 21.37
C LYS A 61 -13.21 -15.74 22.19
N VAL A 62 -12.01 -15.67 21.61
CA VAL A 62 -10.73 -15.89 22.28
C VAL A 62 -9.87 -14.64 22.07
N SER A 63 -9.40 -14.05 23.17
CA SER A 63 -8.51 -12.89 23.17
C SER A 63 -7.18 -13.29 23.77
N LEU A 64 -6.11 -13.11 23.03
CA LEU A 64 -4.75 -13.48 23.40
C LEU A 64 -3.79 -12.29 23.26
N GLU A 65 -2.69 -12.33 24.00
CA GLU A 65 -1.48 -11.59 23.68
C GLU A 65 -0.46 -12.55 23.09
N LEU A 66 0.05 -12.22 21.90
CA LEU A 66 1.06 -12.99 21.18
C LEU A 66 2.36 -12.19 21.08
N GLU A 67 3.49 -12.87 21.12
CA GLU A 67 4.81 -12.27 20.92
C GLU A 67 5.26 -12.47 19.47
N TYR A 68 5.73 -11.39 18.87
CA TYR A 68 6.32 -11.39 17.53
C TYR A 68 7.42 -10.31 17.46
N ASP A 69 8.64 -10.70 17.06
CA ASP A 69 9.79 -9.79 16.95
C ASP A 69 10.05 -8.95 18.21
N ASP A 70 10.00 -9.59 19.40
CA ASP A 70 10.16 -8.94 20.71
C ASP A 70 9.04 -7.93 21.08
N GLU A 71 7.97 -7.87 20.29
CA GLU A 71 6.79 -7.04 20.58
C GLU A 71 5.59 -7.91 20.95
N THR A 72 4.76 -7.41 21.86
CA THR A 72 3.51 -8.08 22.25
C THR A 72 2.32 -7.42 21.58
N ILE A 73 1.51 -8.21 20.88
CA ILE A 73 0.31 -7.74 20.20
C ILE A 73 -0.94 -8.45 20.70
N GLY A 74 -2.02 -7.68 20.92
CA GLY A 74 -3.35 -8.22 21.21
C GLY A 74 -3.97 -8.83 19.96
N VAL A 75 -4.55 -10.02 20.09
CA VAL A 75 -5.26 -10.70 18.99
C VAL A 75 -6.60 -11.22 19.47
N ASP A 76 -7.66 -10.79 18.81
CA ASP A 76 -9.03 -11.21 19.05
C ASP A 76 -9.49 -12.18 17.96
N PHE A 77 -9.82 -13.40 18.32
CA PHE A 77 -10.43 -14.40 17.45
C PHE A 77 -11.91 -14.52 17.73
N ARG A 78 -12.76 -14.37 16.71
CA ARG A 78 -14.19 -14.64 16.78
C ARG A 78 -14.52 -15.90 16.01
N LEU A 79 -15.16 -16.84 16.71
CA LEU A 79 -15.59 -18.12 16.17
C LEU A 79 -17.07 -18.02 15.83
N VAL A 80 -17.42 -18.30 14.58
CA VAL A 80 -18.78 -18.16 14.05
C VAL A 80 -19.18 -19.35 13.21
N GLU A 81 -20.48 -19.60 13.08
CA GLU A 81 -21.02 -20.57 12.14
C GLU A 81 -20.71 -20.14 10.70
N PRO A 82 -20.45 -21.08 9.78
CA PRO A 82 -20.10 -20.76 8.39
C PRO A 82 -21.07 -19.84 7.69
N GLU A 83 -22.37 -20.00 7.95
CA GLU A 83 -23.44 -19.21 7.34
C GLU A 83 -23.39 -17.72 7.75
N ALA A 84 -22.84 -17.40 8.91
CA ALA A 84 -22.71 -16.03 9.42
C ALA A 84 -21.38 -15.36 9.02
N PHE A 85 -20.43 -16.11 8.46
CA PHE A 85 -19.04 -15.65 8.27
C PHE A 85 -18.95 -14.28 7.57
N TYR A 86 -19.56 -14.11 6.41
CA TYR A 86 -19.44 -12.87 5.64
C TYR A 86 -20.17 -11.69 6.29
N HIS A 87 -21.25 -11.94 7.02
CA HIS A 87 -21.94 -10.90 7.81
C HIS A 87 -21.10 -10.45 9.00
N THR A 88 -20.50 -11.41 9.72
CA THR A 88 -19.59 -11.12 10.83
C THR A 88 -18.36 -10.38 10.32
N LEU A 89 -17.77 -10.83 9.19
CA LEU A 89 -16.61 -10.21 8.59
C LEU A 89 -16.91 -8.76 8.18
N GLN A 90 -18.03 -8.49 7.50
CA GLN A 90 -18.45 -7.14 7.14
C GLN A 90 -18.65 -6.27 8.39
N HIS A 91 -19.35 -6.79 9.40
CA HIS A 91 -19.66 -6.08 10.63
C HIS A 91 -18.38 -5.67 11.40
N PHE A 92 -17.46 -6.62 11.63
CA PHE A 92 -16.23 -6.39 12.39
C PHE A 92 -15.11 -5.72 11.57
N THR A 93 -15.17 -5.77 10.25
CA THR A 93 -14.30 -4.92 9.42
C THR A 93 -14.63 -3.44 9.68
N GLY A 94 -15.89 -3.07 9.84
CA GLY A 94 -16.32 -1.69 10.08
C GLY A 94 -16.09 -0.80 8.83
N SER A 95 -15.86 0.47 9.00
CA SER A 95 -15.80 1.24 10.26
C SER A 95 -17.17 1.33 10.96
N LYS A 96 -17.20 2.00 12.14
CA LYS A 96 -18.48 2.33 12.79
C LYS A 96 -19.39 3.14 11.87
N ASP A 97 -18.85 4.16 11.21
CA ASP A 97 -19.61 5.04 10.34
C ASP A 97 -20.08 4.33 9.06
N HIS A 98 -19.22 3.46 8.49
CA HIS A 98 -19.62 2.56 7.42
C HIS A 98 -20.81 1.68 7.82
N ASN A 99 -20.75 1.04 8.99
CA ASN A 99 -21.84 0.19 9.50
C ASN A 99 -23.13 0.99 9.80
N ILE A 100 -23.02 2.27 10.17
CA ILE A 100 -24.18 3.16 10.28
C ILE A 100 -24.86 3.31 8.92
N ARG A 101 -24.13 3.50 7.84
CA ARG A 101 -24.67 3.62 6.49
C ARG A 101 -25.34 2.32 6.04
N ILE A 102 -24.73 1.16 6.27
CA ILE A 102 -25.35 -0.16 5.98
C ILE A 102 -26.68 -0.30 6.76
N ARG A 103 -26.71 0.03 8.05
CA ARG A 103 -27.94 -0.01 8.85
C ARG A 103 -29.01 0.96 8.36
N GLN A 104 -28.62 2.13 7.83
CA GLN A 104 -29.57 3.07 7.22
C GLN A 104 -30.20 2.50 5.95
N LEU A 105 -29.41 1.82 5.10
CA LEU A 105 -29.92 1.13 3.91
C LEU A 105 -30.93 0.02 4.28
N ALA A 106 -30.60 -0.81 5.27
CA ALA A 106 -31.49 -1.85 5.76
C ALA A 106 -32.82 -1.28 6.32
N LYS A 107 -32.71 -0.22 7.14
CA LYS A 107 -33.89 0.46 7.70
C LYS A 107 -34.82 1.00 6.60
N ALA A 108 -34.28 1.49 5.50
CA ALA A 108 -35.07 1.96 4.36
C ALA A 108 -35.88 0.84 3.68
N GLN A 109 -35.46 -0.42 3.85
CA GLN A 109 -36.13 -1.64 3.37
C GLN A 109 -36.95 -2.33 4.48
N ASN A 110 -37.06 -1.70 5.68
CA ASN A 110 -37.67 -2.26 6.89
C ASN A 110 -36.97 -3.55 7.37
N GLU A 111 -35.67 -3.62 7.22
CA GLU A 111 -34.80 -4.72 7.63
C GLU A 111 -33.83 -4.29 8.73
N LYS A 112 -33.22 -5.26 9.42
CA LYS A 112 -32.19 -5.03 10.44
C LYS A 112 -30.94 -5.84 10.13
N VAL A 113 -29.78 -5.20 10.13
CA VAL A 113 -28.47 -5.84 9.96
C VAL A 113 -27.84 -6.12 11.31
N SER A 114 -27.37 -7.35 11.47
CA SER A 114 -26.52 -7.81 12.58
C SER A 114 -25.27 -8.49 12.04
N GLU A 115 -24.39 -8.92 12.94
CA GLU A 115 -23.23 -9.78 12.60
C GLU A 115 -23.63 -11.18 12.15
N TYR A 116 -24.88 -11.60 12.35
CA TYR A 116 -25.36 -12.94 11.98
C TYR A 116 -26.12 -12.96 10.64
N GLY A 117 -26.55 -11.82 10.14
CA GLY A 117 -27.35 -11.74 8.93
C GLY A 117 -28.25 -10.50 8.87
N ILE A 118 -29.18 -10.51 7.93
CA ILE A 118 -30.18 -9.47 7.71
C ILE A 118 -31.57 -10.03 8.10
N GLU A 119 -32.16 -9.48 9.14
CA GLU A 119 -33.50 -9.84 9.60
C GLU A 119 -34.54 -9.07 8.80
N GLN A 120 -35.42 -9.80 8.13
CA GLN A 120 -36.57 -9.26 7.39
C GLN A 120 -37.77 -8.99 8.32
N GLN A 121 -38.82 -8.30 7.83
CA GLN A 121 -40.00 -7.97 8.61
C GLN A 121 -40.75 -9.19 9.16
N ASP A 122 -40.71 -10.31 8.47
CA ASP A 122 -41.38 -11.56 8.88
C ASP A 122 -40.50 -12.40 9.86
N GLY A 123 -39.35 -11.89 10.25
CA GLY A 123 -38.40 -12.56 11.12
C GLY A 123 -37.46 -13.53 10.41
N THR A 124 -37.54 -13.64 9.08
CA THR A 124 -36.59 -14.44 8.31
C THR A 124 -35.19 -13.83 8.37
N LEU A 125 -34.16 -14.65 8.66
CA LEU A 125 -32.76 -14.25 8.65
C LEU A 125 -32.15 -14.59 7.29
N LEU A 126 -31.78 -13.57 6.52
CA LEU A 126 -31.02 -13.72 5.29
C LEU A 126 -29.52 -13.82 5.61
N GLN A 127 -28.85 -14.80 5.01
CA GLN A 127 -27.41 -15.01 5.11
C GLN A 127 -26.83 -15.18 3.71
N PHE A 128 -25.73 -14.50 3.42
CA PHE A 128 -25.12 -14.44 2.10
C PHE A 128 -23.75 -15.14 2.09
N GLN A 129 -23.33 -15.59 0.91
CA GLN A 129 -22.09 -16.35 0.74
C GLN A 129 -20.88 -15.47 0.34
N SER A 130 -21.08 -14.15 0.30
CA SER A 130 -20.00 -13.17 0.08
C SER A 130 -20.40 -11.79 0.61
N GLU A 131 -19.40 -10.95 0.93
CA GLU A 131 -19.68 -9.53 1.22
C GLU A 131 -20.32 -8.82 0.01
N ALA A 132 -19.93 -9.19 -1.22
CA ALA A 132 -20.48 -8.60 -2.43
C ALA A 132 -22.01 -8.78 -2.52
N GLU A 133 -22.53 -9.93 -2.16
CA GLU A 133 -23.97 -10.20 -2.12
C GLU A 133 -24.68 -9.36 -1.06
N ILE A 134 -24.04 -9.09 0.10
CA ILE A 134 -24.59 -8.19 1.13
C ILE A 134 -24.79 -6.78 0.56
N TYR A 135 -23.77 -6.25 -0.15
CA TYR A 135 -23.90 -4.93 -0.78
C TYR A 135 -24.91 -4.92 -1.92
N GLN A 136 -24.92 -5.97 -2.75
CA GLN A 136 -25.86 -6.11 -3.86
C GLN A 136 -27.33 -6.16 -3.37
N HIS A 137 -27.59 -6.78 -2.22
CA HIS A 137 -28.93 -6.79 -1.59
C HIS A 137 -29.44 -5.36 -1.35
N PHE A 138 -28.55 -4.42 -1.01
CA PHE A 138 -28.87 -3.00 -0.84
C PHE A 138 -28.73 -2.18 -2.12
N GLY A 139 -28.56 -2.82 -3.30
CA GLY A 139 -28.37 -2.14 -4.58
C GLY A 139 -27.07 -1.37 -4.67
N ARG A 140 -26.02 -1.87 -4.01
CA ARG A 140 -24.68 -1.26 -3.99
C ARG A 140 -23.63 -2.22 -4.53
N HIS A 141 -22.55 -1.66 -5.07
CA HIS A 141 -21.34 -2.42 -5.35
C HIS A 141 -20.56 -2.68 -4.06
N TRP A 142 -19.80 -3.76 -4.05
CA TRP A 142 -18.88 -4.04 -2.94
C TRP A 142 -17.88 -2.90 -2.75
N ILE A 143 -17.68 -2.49 -1.51
CA ILE A 143 -16.77 -1.43 -1.13
C ILE A 143 -15.52 -2.08 -0.50
N ALA A 144 -14.33 -1.82 -1.05
CA ALA A 144 -13.10 -2.38 -0.52
C ALA A 144 -12.87 -1.94 0.94
N PRO A 145 -12.38 -2.82 1.81
CA PRO A 145 -12.16 -2.50 3.23
C PRO A 145 -11.38 -1.20 3.47
N ALA A 146 -10.36 -0.93 2.65
CA ALA A 146 -9.58 0.29 2.76
C ALA A 146 -10.41 1.58 2.65
N MET A 147 -11.51 1.57 1.91
CA MET A 147 -12.38 2.75 1.72
C MET A 147 -13.45 2.92 2.82
N ARG A 148 -13.67 1.91 3.68
CA ARG A 148 -14.74 1.90 4.70
C ARG A 148 -14.38 2.71 5.93
N GLU A 149 -14.32 4.05 5.82
CA GLU A 149 -13.87 4.89 6.93
C GLU A 149 -14.95 5.81 7.50
N ASP A 150 -15.45 6.76 6.74
CA ASP A 150 -16.32 7.83 7.22
C ASP A 150 -17.76 7.78 6.67
N GLY A 151 -18.09 6.76 5.89
CA GLY A 151 -19.40 6.59 5.25
C GLY A 151 -19.57 7.40 3.97
N SER A 152 -18.64 8.28 3.60
CA SER A 152 -18.71 9.08 2.37
C SER A 152 -18.52 8.25 1.09
N GLU A 153 -17.96 7.05 1.23
CA GLU A 153 -17.78 6.08 0.15
C GLU A 153 -19.09 5.64 -0.50
N PHE A 154 -20.21 5.69 0.23
CA PHE A 154 -21.54 5.36 -0.33
C PHE A 154 -22.08 6.42 -1.29
N ASP A 155 -21.54 7.62 -1.28
CA ASP A 155 -21.99 8.77 -2.07
C ASP A 155 -21.04 9.07 -3.25
N ARG A 156 -20.09 8.15 -3.56
CA ARG A 156 -19.09 8.28 -4.61
C ARG A 156 -19.26 7.23 -5.71
N ASP A 157 -18.82 7.57 -6.91
CA ASP A 157 -18.55 6.56 -7.94
C ASP A 157 -17.22 5.88 -7.64
N LEU A 158 -17.27 4.58 -7.36
CA LEU A 158 -16.09 3.78 -7.02
C LEU A 158 -15.54 2.95 -8.20
N ASN A 159 -16.19 3.00 -9.38
CA ASN A 159 -15.82 2.14 -10.52
C ASN A 159 -14.45 2.47 -11.11
N SER A 160 -13.99 3.70 -10.96
CA SER A 160 -12.69 4.17 -11.46
C SER A 160 -11.58 4.14 -10.41
N ILE A 161 -11.91 3.81 -9.15
CA ILE A 161 -10.91 3.73 -8.07
C ILE A 161 -9.93 2.60 -8.35
N ILE A 162 -8.66 2.91 -8.15
CA ILE A 162 -7.56 1.97 -8.39
C ILE A 162 -7.70 0.69 -7.58
N THR A 163 -7.34 -0.43 -8.21
CA THR A 163 -7.23 -1.76 -7.58
C THR A 163 -5.81 -2.30 -7.76
N LEU A 164 -5.47 -3.36 -7.03
CA LEU A 164 -4.15 -3.99 -7.17
C LEU A 164 -3.94 -4.56 -8.58
N ASP A 165 -4.98 -5.06 -9.22
CA ASP A 165 -4.94 -5.62 -10.58
C ASP A 165 -4.69 -4.57 -11.68
N ASP A 166 -4.91 -3.29 -11.36
CA ASP A 166 -4.62 -2.19 -12.30
C ASP A 166 -3.11 -1.88 -12.38
N ILE A 167 -2.31 -2.31 -11.41
CA ILE A 167 -0.86 -2.05 -11.36
C ILE A 167 -0.12 -2.89 -12.40
N LYS A 168 0.66 -2.23 -13.26
CA LYS A 168 1.42 -2.82 -14.37
C LYS A 168 2.93 -2.82 -14.15
N GLY A 169 3.43 -2.08 -13.17
CA GLY A 169 4.85 -2.01 -12.87
C GLY A 169 5.16 -1.31 -11.57
N ASP A 170 6.39 -1.45 -11.11
CA ASP A 170 6.93 -0.75 -9.94
C ASP A 170 8.15 0.09 -10.37
N LEU A 171 8.16 1.37 -9.99
CA LEU A 171 9.08 2.37 -10.50
C LEU A 171 10.13 2.81 -9.46
N HIS A 172 10.22 2.12 -8.31
CA HIS A 172 11.14 2.45 -7.24
C HIS A 172 11.60 1.18 -6.51
N MET A 173 12.80 0.73 -6.83
CA MET A 173 13.43 -0.44 -6.20
C MET A 173 14.93 -0.42 -6.26
N HIS A 174 15.56 -1.14 -5.34
CA HIS A 174 17.00 -1.18 -5.10
C HIS A 174 17.57 -2.59 -5.32
N THR A 175 18.85 -2.63 -5.69
CA THR A 175 19.56 -3.87 -5.97
C THR A 175 20.86 -3.94 -5.15
N THR A 176 21.63 -5.01 -5.31
CA THR A 176 22.99 -5.13 -4.73
C THR A 176 23.98 -4.10 -5.27
N TYR A 177 23.57 -3.27 -6.22
CA TYR A 177 24.37 -2.11 -6.62
C TYR A 177 24.44 -1.04 -5.52
N SER A 178 23.34 -0.81 -4.78
CA SER A 178 23.35 0.03 -3.58
C SER A 178 23.10 -0.83 -2.32
N ASP A 179 21.96 -0.77 -1.70
CA ASP A 179 21.65 -1.43 -0.44
C ASP A 179 20.50 -2.45 -0.53
N GLY A 180 20.08 -2.79 -1.74
CA GLY A 180 19.16 -3.90 -1.96
C GLY A 180 19.81 -5.26 -1.70
N ALA A 181 19.04 -6.24 -1.31
CA ALA A 181 19.48 -7.59 -0.96
C ALA A 181 19.67 -8.51 -2.19
N PHE A 182 19.15 -8.15 -3.35
CA PHE A 182 19.06 -8.99 -4.54
C PHE A 182 19.68 -8.31 -5.77
N SER A 183 20.19 -9.12 -6.69
CA SER A 183 20.72 -8.66 -7.98
C SER A 183 19.61 -8.11 -8.88
N ILE A 184 19.98 -7.36 -9.92
CA ILE A 184 19.02 -6.90 -10.94
C ILE A 184 18.22 -8.07 -11.50
N ARG A 185 18.87 -9.19 -11.84
CA ARG A 185 18.22 -10.38 -12.40
C ARG A 185 17.16 -10.97 -11.46
N GLU A 186 17.49 -11.12 -10.18
CA GLU A 186 16.53 -11.63 -9.19
C GLU A 186 15.33 -10.69 -9.00
N MET A 187 15.56 -9.37 -9.04
CA MET A 187 14.48 -8.38 -9.00
C MET A 187 13.61 -8.44 -10.27
N ILE A 188 14.19 -8.64 -11.45
CA ILE A 188 13.44 -8.85 -12.71
C ILE A 188 12.53 -10.07 -12.59
N GLU A 189 13.07 -11.22 -12.20
CA GLU A 189 12.32 -12.47 -12.06
C GLU A 189 11.18 -12.35 -11.05
N ALA A 190 11.40 -11.62 -9.95
CA ALA A 190 10.38 -11.33 -8.96
C ALA A 190 9.25 -10.43 -9.53
N ASN A 191 9.58 -9.43 -10.34
CA ASN A 191 8.59 -8.55 -10.99
C ASN A 191 7.79 -9.31 -12.07
N ILE A 192 8.42 -10.17 -12.86
CA ILE A 192 7.74 -11.06 -13.81
C ILE A 192 6.74 -11.98 -13.07
N LYS A 193 7.15 -12.53 -11.93
CA LYS A 193 6.28 -13.38 -11.10
C LYS A 193 5.07 -12.63 -10.52
N LYS A 194 5.18 -11.32 -10.34
CA LYS A 194 4.05 -10.44 -10.00
C LYS A 194 3.14 -10.12 -11.19
N GLY A 195 3.54 -10.47 -12.42
CA GLY A 195 2.81 -10.14 -13.64
C GLY A 195 2.99 -8.70 -14.10
N TYR A 196 4.07 -8.03 -13.66
CA TYR A 196 4.37 -6.66 -14.09
C TYR A 196 4.89 -6.63 -15.52
N GLU A 197 4.49 -5.60 -16.25
CA GLU A 197 4.84 -5.39 -17.67
C GLU A 197 6.11 -4.55 -17.82
N TYR A 198 6.47 -3.76 -16.79
CA TYR A 198 7.68 -2.93 -16.74
C TYR A 198 8.13 -2.69 -15.31
N MET A 199 9.39 -2.31 -15.15
CA MET A 199 10.02 -1.95 -13.89
C MET A 199 11.12 -0.93 -14.08
N VAL A 200 11.45 -0.17 -13.04
CA VAL A 200 12.59 0.75 -13.03
C VAL A 200 13.53 0.40 -11.88
N ILE A 201 14.82 0.23 -12.18
CA ILE A 201 15.86 0.11 -11.17
C ILE A 201 16.31 1.51 -10.78
N THR A 202 16.27 1.83 -9.49
CA THR A 202 16.49 3.19 -8.97
C THR A 202 17.46 3.20 -7.77
N ASP A 203 18.58 2.51 -7.89
CA ASP A 203 19.59 2.51 -6.84
C ASP A 203 20.04 3.93 -6.45
N HIS A 204 20.46 4.11 -5.20
CA HIS A 204 20.80 5.40 -4.61
C HIS A 204 21.97 6.10 -5.29
N SER A 205 21.90 7.43 -5.34
CA SER A 205 22.98 8.28 -5.88
C SER A 205 24.16 8.44 -4.92
N LYS A 206 25.25 8.97 -5.43
CA LYS A 206 26.60 8.93 -4.83
C LYS A 206 26.73 9.54 -3.44
N SER A 207 25.91 10.51 -3.06
CA SER A 207 26.00 11.19 -1.76
C SER A 207 25.52 10.32 -0.60
N LEU A 208 24.61 9.35 -0.84
CA LEU A 208 24.09 8.46 0.19
C LEU A 208 25.04 7.29 0.47
N LYS A 209 26.18 7.60 1.10
CA LYS A 209 27.26 6.63 1.34
C LYS A 209 26.83 5.45 2.23
N VAL A 210 25.92 5.67 3.17
CA VAL A 210 25.44 4.61 4.08
C VAL A 210 24.68 3.52 3.33
N ALA A 211 24.04 3.86 2.20
CA ALA A 211 23.35 2.95 1.30
C ALA A 211 24.22 2.53 0.10
N HIS A 212 25.53 2.72 0.15
CA HIS A 212 26.47 2.40 -0.93
C HIS A 212 26.15 3.09 -2.27
N GLY A 213 25.61 4.31 -2.22
CA GLY A 213 25.19 5.10 -3.38
C GLY A 213 26.22 5.13 -4.51
N LEU A 214 25.73 5.08 -5.75
CA LEU A 214 26.54 4.81 -6.94
C LEU A 214 27.37 6.02 -7.35
N GLN A 215 28.68 5.86 -7.50
CA GLN A 215 29.49 6.79 -8.28
C GLN A 215 29.13 6.68 -9.75
N VAL A 216 29.39 7.74 -10.53
CA VAL A 216 28.98 7.82 -11.94
C VAL A 216 29.37 6.58 -12.76
N GLU A 217 30.61 6.09 -12.57
CA GLU A 217 31.09 4.92 -13.30
C GLU A 217 30.30 3.64 -12.96
N ARG A 218 29.84 3.50 -11.70
CA ARG A 218 29.00 2.36 -11.28
C ARG A 218 27.60 2.49 -11.83
N LEU A 219 27.03 3.70 -11.84
CA LEU A 219 25.71 3.98 -12.41
C LEU A 219 25.67 3.67 -13.92
N LEU A 220 26.68 4.14 -14.66
CA LEU A 220 26.77 3.87 -16.10
C LEU A 220 26.99 2.38 -16.40
N ARG A 221 27.75 1.67 -15.56
CA ARG A 221 27.89 0.20 -15.67
C ARG A 221 26.57 -0.50 -15.43
N GLN A 222 25.79 -0.08 -14.43
CA GLN A 222 24.46 -0.62 -14.16
C GLN A 222 23.52 -0.37 -15.35
N ASN A 223 23.52 0.83 -15.92
CA ASN A 223 22.75 1.16 -17.10
C ASN A 223 23.08 0.22 -18.29
N GLU A 224 24.37 -0.08 -18.51
CA GLU A 224 24.79 -1.03 -19.55
C GLU A 224 24.31 -2.46 -19.25
N GLU A 225 24.38 -2.90 -18.00
CA GLU A 225 23.85 -4.21 -17.59
C GLU A 225 22.33 -4.30 -17.82
N ILE A 226 21.56 -3.25 -17.49
CA ILE A 226 20.13 -3.19 -17.71
C ILE A 226 19.78 -3.28 -19.21
N LYS A 227 20.55 -2.59 -20.07
CA LYS A 227 20.37 -2.69 -21.53
C LYS A 227 20.57 -4.12 -22.05
N ASN A 228 21.61 -4.79 -21.57
CA ASN A 228 21.88 -6.19 -21.95
C ASN A 228 20.76 -7.14 -21.45
N LEU A 229 20.27 -6.91 -20.22
CA LEU A 229 19.18 -7.71 -19.66
C LEU A 229 17.85 -7.47 -20.41
N ASN A 230 17.58 -6.27 -20.90
CA ASN A 230 16.42 -6.00 -21.76
C ASN A 230 16.43 -6.79 -23.09
N GLU A 231 17.61 -7.18 -23.58
CA GLU A 231 17.72 -8.05 -24.77
C GLU A 231 17.42 -9.51 -24.42
N GLU A 232 17.63 -9.93 -23.16
CA GLU A 232 17.39 -11.31 -22.72
C GLU A 232 15.91 -11.54 -22.32
N TYR A 233 15.29 -10.53 -21.65
CA TYR A 233 13.91 -10.62 -21.15
C TYR A 233 12.93 -9.94 -22.11
N THR A 234 11.92 -10.66 -22.57
CA THR A 234 10.87 -10.14 -23.46
C THR A 234 9.52 -9.93 -22.76
N GLU A 235 9.37 -10.52 -21.58
CA GLU A 235 8.15 -10.51 -20.78
C GLU A 235 7.94 -9.16 -20.08
N ILE A 236 9.03 -8.45 -19.78
CA ILE A 236 9.02 -7.20 -19.03
C ILE A 236 10.01 -6.20 -19.63
N ASP A 237 9.65 -4.91 -19.67
CA ASP A 237 10.60 -3.84 -19.97
C ASP A 237 11.32 -3.38 -18.70
N ILE A 238 12.65 -3.28 -18.78
CA ILE A 238 13.50 -2.90 -17.64
C ILE A 238 14.11 -1.55 -17.96
N TYR A 239 13.81 -0.55 -17.14
CA TYR A 239 14.29 0.81 -17.33
C TYR A 239 15.39 1.16 -16.32
N SER A 240 16.39 1.89 -16.80
CA SER A 240 17.47 2.42 -15.96
C SER A 240 17.02 3.71 -15.28
N GLY A 241 17.31 3.82 -13.99
CA GLY A 241 16.98 5.00 -13.21
C GLY A 241 17.94 5.23 -12.06
N THR A 242 17.57 6.16 -11.22
CA THR A 242 18.25 6.42 -9.93
C THR A 242 17.30 7.08 -8.95
N GLU A 243 17.38 6.72 -7.68
CA GLU A 243 16.87 7.54 -6.60
C GLU A 243 17.96 8.56 -6.23
N MET A 244 17.81 9.76 -6.81
CA MET A 244 18.79 10.81 -6.73
C MET A 244 18.56 11.71 -5.53
N ASP A 245 19.59 11.93 -4.72
CA ASP A 245 19.55 12.88 -3.62
C ASP A 245 19.41 14.33 -4.11
N ILE A 246 18.48 15.06 -3.48
CA ILE A 246 18.43 16.52 -3.54
C ILE A 246 19.30 17.03 -2.37
N LEU A 247 20.46 17.60 -2.67
CA LEU A 247 21.44 18.02 -1.68
C LEU A 247 20.94 19.19 -0.81
N PRO A 248 21.55 19.44 0.36
CA PRO A 248 21.10 20.50 1.27
C PRO A 248 21.09 21.91 0.70
N ASP A 249 21.91 22.19 -0.30
CA ASP A 249 21.97 23.48 -1.02
C ASP A 249 20.94 23.56 -2.17
N GLY A 250 20.22 22.47 -2.45
CA GLY A 250 19.23 22.34 -3.52
C GLY A 250 19.80 21.80 -4.84
N SER A 251 21.11 21.60 -4.96
CA SER A 251 21.69 20.95 -6.13
C SER A 251 21.29 19.48 -6.20
N LEU A 252 21.30 18.92 -7.39
CA LEU A 252 21.05 17.50 -7.61
C LEU A 252 22.39 16.72 -7.55
N ASP A 253 22.35 15.51 -7.07
CA ASP A 253 23.58 14.73 -6.82
C ASP A 253 24.30 14.29 -8.10
N TYR A 254 23.60 14.22 -9.25
CA TYR A 254 24.21 14.06 -10.56
C TYR A 254 23.94 15.27 -11.45
N GLU A 255 24.89 15.57 -12.33
CA GLU A 255 24.77 16.60 -13.34
C GLU A 255 23.83 16.15 -14.49
N ASP A 256 23.27 17.11 -15.21
CA ASP A 256 22.29 16.86 -16.28
C ASP A 256 22.81 15.96 -17.42
N ASP A 257 24.11 16.00 -17.70
CA ASP A 257 24.76 15.14 -18.72
C ASP A 257 24.71 13.65 -18.31
N ILE A 258 24.68 13.35 -17.03
CA ILE A 258 24.50 11.99 -16.49
C ILE A 258 23.03 11.62 -16.46
N LEU A 259 22.17 12.52 -15.95
CA LEU A 259 20.72 12.28 -15.87
C LEU A 259 20.10 12.02 -17.23
N SER A 260 20.57 12.70 -18.29
CA SER A 260 20.11 12.51 -19.67
C SER A 260 20.38 11.12 -20.26
N GLN A 261 21.21 10.31 -19.61
CA GLN A 261 21.55 8.94 -20.04
C GLN A 261 20.67 7.88 -19.39
N LEU A 262 19.81 8.27 -18.42
CA LEU A 262 18.87 7.39 -17.71
C LEU A 262 17.47 7.51 -18.31
N ASP A 263 16.72 6.42 -18.23
CA ASP A 263 15.32 6.39 -18.68
C ASP A 263 14.37 7.09 -17.70
N TYR A 264 14.67 7.00 -16.38
CA TYR A 264 13.76 7.48 -15.34
C TYR A 264 14.51 7.95 -14.09
N VAL A 265 14.35 9.21 -13.73
CA VAL A 265 14.99 9.80 -12.55
C VAL A 265 13.94 10.13 -11.50
N ILE A 266 14.11 9.58 -10.30
CA ILE A 266 13.36 9.97 -9.11
C ILE A 266 14.25 10.80 -8.19
N ALA A 267 13.68 11.79 -7.52
CA ALA A 267 14.42 12.66 -6.62
C ALA A 267 13.89 12.55 -5.19
N ALA A 268 14.80 12.52 -4.22
CA ALA A 268 14.48 12.31 -2.81
C ALA A 268 15.34 13.19 -1.89
N ILE A 269 14.82 13.44 -0.70
CA ILE A 269 15.58 14.08 0.38
C ILE A 269 15.90 13.01 1.44
N HIS A 270 17.20 12.71 1.65
CA HIS A 270 17.66 11.74 2.65
C HIS A 270 18.45 12.37 3.79
N GLN A 271 18.78 13.64 3.71
CA GLN A 271 19.61 14.32 4.70
C GLN A 271 19.12 15.74 4.98
N SER A 272 19.58 16.32 6.12
CA SER A 272 19.27 17.69 6.52
C SER A 272 17.75 17.94 6.70
N PHE A 273 17.07 17.00 7.38
CA PHE A 273 15.63 17.05 7.64
C PHE A 273 15.20 18.23 8.54
N ASN A 274 16.11 18.84 9.25
CA ASN A 274 15.88 19.95 10.18
C ASN A 274 16.05 21.33 9.55
N GLN A 275 16.20 21.41 8.23
CA GLN A 275 16.16 22.68 7.51
C GLN A 275 14.79 23.36 7.64
N SER A 276 14.75 24.68 7.46
CA SER A 276 13.48 25.44 7.43
C SER A 276 12.58 24.97 6.29
N GLU A 277 11.27 25.18 6.43
CA GLU A 277 10.28 24.90 5.36
C GLU A 277 10.71 25.56 4.04
N GLU A 278 11.18 26.83 4.10
CA GLU A 278 11.63 27.57 2.90
C GLU A 278 12.82 26.87 2.20
N GLU A 279 13.81 26.40 2.98
CA GLU A 279 14.96 25.67 2.42
C GLU A 279 14.55 24.33 1.81
N ILE A 280 13.68 23.58 2.48
CA ILE A 280 13.12 22.34 1.97
C ILE A 280 12.34 22.58 0.67
N MET A 281 11.46 23.58 0.65
CA MET A 281 10.69 23.91 -0.55
C MET A 281 11.58 24.35 -1.72
N LYS A 282 12.65 25.10 -1.46
CA LYS A 282 13.63 25.47 -2.47
C LYS A 282 14.33 24.25 -3.08
N ARG A 283 14.67 23.25 -2.25
CA ARG A 283 15.25 21.97 -2.72
C ARG A 283 14.27 21.23 -3.63
N LEU A 284 13.02 21.08 -3.19
CA LEU A 284 11.96 20.40 -3.96
C LEU A 284 11.64 21.15 -5.26
N GLU A 285 11.61 22.49 -5.23
CA GLU A 285 11.40 23.31 -6.43
C GLU A 285 12.50 23.07 -7.46
N HIS A 286 13.76 23.02 -7.04
CA HIS A 286 14.88 22.76 -7.93
C HIS A 286 14.77 21.40 -8.62
N ALA A 287 14.40 20.36 -7.86
CA ALA A 287 14.17 19.03 -8.41
C ALA A 287 12.97 19.00 -9.38
N CYS A 288 11.82 19.56 -8.98
CA CYS A 288 10.63 19.57 -9.82
C CYS A 288 10.81 20.34 -11.15
N ARG A 289 11.67 21.38 -11.17
CA ARG A 289 11.96 22.16 -12.37
C ARG A 289 13.05 21.56 -13.26
N ASN A 290 13.76 20.52 -12.80
CA ASN A 290 14.75 19.84 -13.60
C ASN A 290 14.06 18.96 -14.66
N PRO A 291 14.41 19.06 -15.95
CA PRO A 291 13.69 18.37 -17.04
C PRO A 291 13.85 16.84 -17.02
N TYR A 292 14.84 16.32 -16.31
CA TYR A 292 15.10 14.88 -16.23
C TYR A 292 14.38 14.22 -15.04
N VAL A 293 14.02 14.97 -13.98
CA VAL A 293 13.30 14.46 -12.82
C VAL A 293 11.84 14.20 -13.14
N ARG A 294 11.41 12.95 -13.01
CA ARG A 294 10.03 12.54 -13.31
C ARG A 294 9.12 12.54 -12.10
N HIS A 295 9.63 12.11 -10.93
CA HIS A 295 8.83 12.16 -9.70
C HIS A 295 9.66 12.42 -8.44
N ILE A 296 8.96 12.85 -7.40
CA ILE A 296 9.51 13.00 -6.04
C ILE A 296 9.12 11.77 -5.23
N ALA A 297 10.13 11.04 -4.76
CA ALA A 297 9.96 9.88 -3.91
C ALA A 297 9.66 10.28 -2.46
N HIS A 298 8.80 9.49 -1.77
CA HIS A 298 8.42 9.70 -0.35
C HIS A 298 8.46 11.18 0.08
N PRO A 299 7.55 12.03 -0.46
CA PRO A 299 7.67 13.50 -0.49
C PRO A 299 7.72 14.20 0.85
N THR A 300 7.38 13.54 1.96
CA THR A 300 7.50 14.11 3.32
C THR A 300 8.70 13.54 4.09
N GLY A 301 9.26 12.42 3.62
CA GLY A 301 10.36 11.72 4.29
C GLY A 301 9.97 11.14 5.65
N ARG A 302 8.67 10.98 5.95
CA ARG A 302 8.19 10.41 7.21
C ARG A 302 8.56 8.93 7.37
N ILE A 303 8.71 8.50 8.61
CA ILE A 303 8.71 7.09 9.01
C ILE A 303 7.73 6.96 10.17
N ILE A 304 6.64 6.21 9.96
CA ILE A 304 5.54 6.06 10.92
C ILE A 304 6.10 5.63 12.27
N GLU A 305 5.63 6.28 13.35
CA GLU A 305 6.06 6.10 14.74
C GLU A 305 7.54 6.35 15.06
N ARG A 306 8.38 6.74 14.05
CA ARG A 306 9.81 6.97 14.26
C ARG A 306 10.30 8.36 13.90
N ARG A 307 9.76 8.95 12.82
CA ARG A 307 10.23 10.24 12.29
C ARG A 307 9.10 10.97 11.55
N GLU A 308 8.81 12.21 11.93
CA GLU A 308 7.78 13.02 11.27
C GLU A 308 8.15 13.46 9.84
N GLY A 309 9.42 13.37 9.47
CA GLY A 309 9.94 13.81 8.19
C GLY A 309 10.37 15.28 8.21
N TYR A 310 10.61 15.86 7.02
CA TYR A 310 11.09 17.23 6.86
C TYR A 310 9.97 18.26 6.63
N GLN A 311 8.72 17.85 6.70
CA GLN A 311 7.50 18.69 6.72
C GLN A 311 7.48 19.80 5.65
N PRO A 312 7.41 19.47 4.36
CA PRO A 312 7.32 20.47 3.30
C PRO A 312 5.97 21.19 3.37
N ASN A 313 5.89 22.39 2.81
CA ASN A 313 4.60 23.02 2.56
C ASN A 313 3.83 22.24 1.50
N ILE A 314 2.94 21.36 1.94
CA ILE A 314 2.22 20.42 1.05
C ILE A 314 1.41 21.17 -0.02
N GLU A 315 0.78 22.28 0.31
CA GLU A 315 -0.01 23.04 -0.67
C GLU A 315 0.87 23.62 -1.78
N GLN A 316 1.99 24.23 -1.42
CA GLN A 316 2.97 24.73 -2.40
C GLN A 316 3.59 23.60 -3.21
N LEU A 317 3.91 22.47 -2.58
CA LEU A 317 4.46 21.32 -3.30
C LEU A 317 3.48 20.75 -4.33
N MET A 318 2.18 20.63 -3.99
CA MET A 318 1.18 20.15 -4.93
C MET A 318 0.94 21.14 -6.08
N GLN A 319 0.93 22.45 -5.80
CA GLN A 319 0.87 23.48 -6.85
C GLN A 319 2.08 23.37 -7.80
N LEU A 320 3.28 23.25 -7.24
CA LEU A 320 4.51 23.08 -8.01
C LEU A 320 4.46 21.81 -8.88
N ALA A 321 3.96 20.70 -8.32
CA ALA A 321 3.80 19.45 -9.07
C ALA A 321 2.84 19.60 -10.27
N GLU A 322 1.73 20.31 -10.10
CA GLU A 322 0.81 20.63 -11.21
C GLU A 322 1.49 21.51 -12.28
N GLU A 323 2.21 22.57 -11.86
CA GLU A 323 2.91 23.49 -12.78
C GLU A 323 4.00 22.78 -13.59
N THR A 324 4.78 21.92 -12.95
CA THR A 324 5.93 21.24 -13.57
C THR A 324 5.60 19.88 -14.17
N GLN A 325 4.36 19.38 -13.96
CA GLN A 325 3.93 18.02 -14.29
C GLN A 325 4.77 16.92 -13.60
N THR A 326 5.40 17.26 -12.48
CA THR A 326 6.15 16.29 -11.67
C THR A 326 5.19 15.36 -10.94
N VAL A 327 5.45 14.07 -11.00
CA VAL A 327 4.62 13.05 -10.34
C VAL A 327 4.99 12.95 -8.85
N MET A 328 4.02 12.70 -7.98
CA MET A 328 4.26 12.46 -6.55
C MET A 328 4.11 10.98 -6.20
N GLU A 329 4.97 10.49 -5.33
CA GLU A 329 4.91 9.10 -4.90
C GLU A 329 3.90 8.88 -3.78
N ILE A 330 3.19 7.75 -3.86
CA ILE A 330 2.68 7.02 -2.69
C ILE A 330 3.65 5.87 -2.46
N ASN A 331 4.61 6.06 -1.57
CA ASN A 331 5.53 5.01 -1.18
C ASN A 331 4.77 3.95 -0.38
N ALA A 332 4.74 2.73 -0.91
CA ALA A 332 3.93 1.62 -0.37
C ALA A 332 4.58 0.91 0.82
N ASN A 333 5.83 1.26 1.17
CA ASN A 333 6.47 0.68 2.33
C ASN A 333 5.63 0.97 3.58
N PRO A 334 5.18 -0.06 4.34
CA PRO A 334 4.28 0.11 5.49
C PRO A 334 4.87 0.99 6.60
N LYS A 335 6.20 1.19 6.62
CA LYS A 335 6.85 2.14 7.53
C LYS A 335 6.75 3.59 7.07
N ARG A 336 6.33 3.85 5.83
CA ARG A 336 6.24 5.21 5.24
C ARG A 336 4.81 5.60 4.90
N LEU A 337 4.15 4.91 3.96
CA LEU A 337 2.86 5.26 3.34
C LEU A 337 2.80 6.74 2.97
N ASP A 338 3.77 7.19 2.19
CA ASP A 338 4.08 8.59 1.90
C ASP A 338 4.02 8.86 0.37
N LEU A 339 3.09 9.67 -0.10
CA LEU A 339 2.07 10.51 0.55
C LEU A 339 0.96 9.70 1.23
N ASN A 340 0.43 10.25 2.31
CA ASN A 340 -0.69 9.64 3.02
C ASN A 340 -2.05 9.86 2.31
N ALA A 341 -3.04 9.05 2.69
CA ALA A 341 -4.38 9.08 2.10
C ALA A 341 -5.09 10.44 2.20
N ALA A 342 -4.91 11.17 3.30
CA ALA A 342 -5.53 12.49 3.48
C ALA A 342 -5.00 13.51 2.48
N THR A 343 -3.71 13.51 2.23
CA THR A 343 -3.06 14.38 1.26
C THR A 343 -3.55 14.07 -0.16
N VAL A 344 -3.53 12.80 -0.59
CA VAL A 344 -3.95 12.44 -1.96
C VAL A 344 -5.45 12.67 -2.19
N LYS A 345 -6.29 12.57 -1.14
CA LYS A 345 -7.73 12.92 -1.16
C LYS A 345 -7.94 14.42 -1.36
N LYS A 346 -7.10 15.25 -0.70
CA LYS A 346 -7.20 16.72 -0.75
C LYS A 346 -6.80 17.30 -2.11
N TYR A 347 -5.86 16.66 -2.82
CA TYR A 347 -5.31 17.15 -4.08
C TYR A 347 -5.62 16.20 -5.25
N PRO A 348 -6.84 16.22 -5.81
CA PRO A 348 -7.33 15.22 -6.76
C PRO A 348 -6.69 15.32 -8.16
N ASN A 349 -6.00 16.41 -8.50
CA ASN A 349 -5.44 16.64 -9.85
C ASN A 349 -4.00 16.15 -9.99
N ILE A 350 -3.30 15.86 -8.90
CA ILE A 350 -1.89 15.44 -8.93
C ILE A 350 -1.75 14.06 -9.57
N LYS A 351 -0.80 13.91 -10.47
CA LYS A 351 -0.35 12.59 -10.96
C LYS A 351 0.46 11.88 -9.90
N LEU A 352 0.23 10.58 -9.77
CA LEU A 352 0.80 9.75 -8.72
C LEU A 352 1.55 8.55 -9.31
N THR A 353 2.54 8.07 -8.57
CA THR A 353 3.05 6.71 -8.67
C THR A 353 2.77 5.98 -7.36
N ILE A 354 2.65 4.66 -7.42
CA ILE A 354 2.59 3.80 -6.23
C ILE A 354 3.76 2.83 -6.35
N ASN A 355 4.73 2.93 -5.46
CA ASN A 355 5.95 2.14 -5.56
C ASN A 355 6.31 1.52 -4.21
N THR A 356 6.99 0.38 -4.26
CA THR A 356 7.29 -0.38 -3.05
C THR A 356 8.55 0.08 -2.33
N ASP A 357 9.46 0.80 -3.00
CA ASP A 357 10.77 1.13 -2.46
C ASP A 357 11.48 -0.18 -2.01
N ALA A 358 11.43 -1.19 -2.91
CA ALA A 358 11.79 -2.54 -2.59
C ALA A 358 13.31 -2.70 -2.47
N HIS A 359 13.77 -3.17 -1.31
CA HIS A 359 15.15 -3.58 -1.02
C HIS A 359 15.28 -5.11 -0.90
N HIS A 360 14.17 -5.83 -1.02
CA HIS A 360 14.05 -7.28 -0.96
C HIS A 360 12.92 -7.71 -1.91
N VAL A 361 13.00 -8.88 -2.51
CA VAL A 361 11.95 -9.38 -3.42
C VAL A 361 10.57 -9.45 -2.75
N ASP A 362 10.52 -9.79 -1.45
CA ASP A 362 9.26 -9.81 -0.69
C ASP A 362 8.66 -8.42 -0.46
N HIS A 363 9.46 -7.34 -0.58
CA HIS A 363 8.93 -5.98 -0.47
C HIS A 363 8.01 -5.61 -1.64
N LEU A 364 8.07 -6.31 -2.77
CA LEU A 364 7.10 -6.14 -3.86
C LEU A 364 5.65 -6.41 -3.41
N ASP A 365 5.47 -7.19 -2.32
CA ASP A 365 4.16 -7.40 -1.67
C ASP A 365 3.62 -6.16 -0.96
N PHE A 366 4.45 -5.15 -0.72
CA PHE A 366 4.01 -3.89 -0.14
C PHE A 366 3.09 -3.09 -1.07
N MET A 367 3.07 -3.37 -2.37
CA MET A 367 2.20 -2.69 -3.34
C MET A 367 0.75 -2.62 -2.85
N LYS A 368 0.24 -3.65 -2.19
CA LYS A 368 -1.11 -3.69 -1.60
C LYS A 368 -1.36 -2.55 -0.60
N TYR A 369 -0.36 -2.13 0.18
CA TYR A 369 -0.49 -1.04 1.15
C TYR A 369 -0.55 0.32 0.47
N GLY A 370 0.25 0.52 -0.59
CA GLY A 370 0.21 1.73 -1.42
C GLY A 370 -1.13 1.87 -2.14
N VAL A 371 -1.63 0.78 -2.75
CA VAL A 371 -2.96 0.75 -3.37
C VAL A 371 -4.06 1.02 -2.34
N ALA A 372 -4.00 0.42 -1.16
CA ALA A 372 -4.96 0.69 -0.08
C ALA A 372 -4.92 2.16 0.36
N THR A 373 -3.74 2.77 0.44
CA THR A 373 -3.57 4.21 0.72
C THR A 373 -4.23 5.07 -0.36
N ALA A 374 -4.04 4.70 -1.63
CA ALA A 374 -4.69 5.37 -2.76
C ALA A 374 -6.22 5.21 -2.73
N GLN A 375 -6.72 4.00 -2.42
CA GLN A 375 -8.16 3.73 -2.24
C GLN A 375 -8.79 4.57 -1.13
N LYS A 376 -8.12 4.71 0.03
CA LYS A 376 -8.55 5.63 1.10
C LYS A 376 -8.64 7.07 0.63
N GLY A 377 -7.74 7.48 -0.25
CA GLY A 377 -7.73 8.79 -0.91
C GLY A 377 -8.73 8.92 -2.07
N PHE A 378 -9.48 7.87 -2.39
CA PHE A 378 -10.38 7.80 -3.56
C PHE A 378 -9.67 8.14 -4.87
N VAL A 379 -8.45 7.61 -5.05
CA VAL A 379 -7.63 7.85 -6.23
C VAL A 379 -8.16 7.05 -7.41
N ASN A 380 -8.51 7.75 -8.49
CA ASN A 380 -8.84 7.12 -9.76
C ASN A 380 -7.57 6.56 -10.43
N LYS A 381 -7.69 5.41 -11.08
CA LYS A 381 -6.56 4.71 -11.71
C LYS A 381 -5.87 5.52 -12.81
N ASP A 382 -6.57 6.40 -13.50
CA ASP A 382 -6.01 7.27 -14.54
C ASP A 382 -5.05 8.35 -14.02
N ARG A 383 -5.04 8.57 -12.69
CA ARG A 383 -4.08 9.44 -12.01
C ARG A 383 -2.75 8.75 -11.71
N VAL A 384 -2.71 7.42 -11.79
CA VAL A 384 -1.56 6.61 -11.34
C VAL A 384 -0.76 6.12 -12.53
N ILE A 385 0.50 6.52 -12.61
CA ILE A 385 1.40 6.18 -13.72
C ILE A 385 1.58 4.66 -13.87
N ASN A 386 1.65 3.94 -12.74
CA ASN A 386 1.82 2.48 -12.72
C ASN A 386 0.68 1.68 -13.35
N THR A 387 -0.45 2.32 -13.72
CA THR A 387 -1.58 1.68 -14.42
C THR A 387 -1.48 1.79 -15.94
N MET A 388 -0.52 2.52 -16.45
CA MET A 388 -0.27 2.66 -17.87
C MET A 388 0.06 1.29 -18.49
N THR A 389 -0.37 1.06 -19.72
CA THR A 389 0.13 -0.07 -20.49
C THR A 389 1.63 0.11 -20.79
N ARG A 390 2.30 -0.98 -21.13
CA ARG A 390 3.73 -1.01 -21.50
C ARG A 390 4.08 0.08 -22.54
N ASP A 391 3.29 0.17 -23.61
CA ASP A 391 3.50 1.17 -24.66
C ASP A 391 3.22 2.60 -24.19
N ALA A 392 2.19 2.80 -23.36
CA ALA A 392 1.87 4.12 -22.83
C ALA A 392 2.95 4.61 -21.87
N PHE A 393 3.49 3.72 -21.01
CA PHE A 393 4.60 4.06 -20.11
C PHE A 393 5.87 4.40 -20.90
N LYS A 394 6.21 3.60 -21.92
CA LYS A 394 7.35 3.89 -22.82
C LYS A 394 7.24 5.26 -23.48
N ASN A 395 6.03 5.65 -23.92
CA ASN A 395 5.81 6.98 -24.49
C ASN A 395 5.86 8.11 -23.45
N PHE A 396 5.49 7.81 -22.19
CA PHE A 396 5.52 8.78 -21.10
C PHE A 396 6.95 9.16 -20.68
N ILE A 397 7.89 8.22 -20.75
CA ILE A 397 9.28 8.47 -20.34
C ILE A 397 10.16 9.05 -21.46
N ASN A 398 9.80 8.89 -22.75
CA ASN A 398 10.48 9.48 -23.90
C ASN A 398 10.00 10.92 -24.17
#